data_f558a6ae5541af486455256bc7e7f549
#
_entry.id   f558a6ae5541af486455256bc7e7f549
#
_cell.length_a   1.000
_cell.length_b   1.000
_cell.length_c   1.000
_cell.angle_alpha   90.00
_cell.angle_beta   90.00
_cell.angle_gamma   90.00
#
_symmetry.space_group_name_H-M   'P 1'
#
loop_
_entity.id
_entity.type
_entity.pdbx_description
1 polymer ?
#
loop_
_entity_poly.entity_id
_entity_poly.type
_entity_poly.pdbx_seq_one_letter_code
_entity_poly.pdbx_strand_id
1 'polypeptide(L)'
;MKQVCPPTYGQVDTLLEVLSKSKSMHILLVLDRKRRPIRFSELKKLVESSSTTISRRLKELETHGLVQRSQSRVSKSTYEYSLSEDAESLKPILQSLYDWANERRY
;
A
#
# COMPACT_ATOMS: atom_id res chain seq x y z
N MET A 1 -12.01 -26.32 -16.01
CA MET A 1 -12.03 -25.38 -17.10
C MET A 1 -10.79 -24.46 -17.06
N LYS A 2 -10.24 -24.21 -18.21
CA LYS A 2 -9.01 -23.48 -18.27
C LYS A 2 -9.23 -21.98 -18.28
N GLN A 3 -8.46 -21.26 -17.52
CA GLN A 3 -8.49 -19.82 -17.53
C GLN A 3 -7.95 -19.29 -18.84
N VAL A 4 -8.67 -18.39 -19.47
CA VAL A 4 -8.31 -17.88 -20.79
C VAL A 4 -7.65 -16.52 -20.74
N CYS A 5 -7.65 -15.86 -19.60
CA CYS A 5 -7.05 -14.54 -19.46
C CYS A 5 -5.53 -14.61 -19.69
N PRO A 6 -4.96 -13.65 -20.41
CA PRO A 6 -3.51 -13.56 -20.50
C PRO A 6 -2.88 -13.42 -19.12
N PRO A 7 -1.63 -13.90 -18.93
CA PRO A 7 -0.97 -13.79 -17.63
C PRO A 7 -0.91 -12.37 -17.08
N THR A 8 -0.79 -11.37 -17.94
CA THR A 8 -0.76 -9.97 -17.49
C THR A 8 -2.07 -9.57 -16.82
N TYR A 9 -3.19 -10.06 -17.31
CA TYR A 9 -4.47 -9.76 -16.67
C TYR A 9 -4.57 -10.44 -15.32
N GLY A 10 -4.02 -11.65 -15.19
CA GLY A 10 -3.97 -12.33 -13.90
C GLY A 10 -3.14 -11.58 -12.89
N GLN A 11 -2.04 -10.98 -13.32
CA GLN A 11 -1.20 -10.16 -12.45
C GLN A 11 -1.95 -8.91 -11.98
N VAL A 12 -2.69 -8.29 -12.88
CA VAL A 12 -3.49 -7.12 -12.51
C VAL A 12 -4.57 -7.49 -11.51
N ASP A 13 -5.22 -8.61 -11.72
CA ASP A 13 -6.25 -9.09 -10.79
C ASP A 13 -5.66 -9.28 -9.40
N THR A 14 -4.47 -9.89 -9.30
CA THR A 14 -3.80 -10.10 -8.04
C THR A 14 -3.50 -8.78 -7.35
N LEU A 15 -2.98 -7.82 -8.12
CA LEU A 15 -2.68 -6.49 -7.58
C LEU A 15 -3.96 -5.82 -7.07
N LEU A 16 -5.02 -5.89 -7.84
CA LEU A 16 -6.28 -5.25 -7.44
C LEU A 16 -6.86 -5.88 -6.17
N GLU A 17 -6.69 -7.18 -5.98
CA GLU A 17 -7.14 -7.82 -4.76
C GLU A 17 -6.46 -7.20 -3.53
N VAL A 18 -5.16 -6.92 -3.64
CA VAL A 18 -4.41 -6.30 -2.55
C VAL A 18 -4.85 -4.85 -2.35
N LEU A 19 -4.92 -4.09 -3.43
CA LEU A 19 -5.23 -2.67 -3.34
C LEU A 19 -6.66 -2.40 -2.90
N SER A 20 -7.59 -3.31 -3.20
CA SER A 20 -8.99 -3.10 -2.86
C SER A 20 -9.32 -3.42 -1.41
N LYS A 21 -8.40 -4.00 -0.66
CA LYS A 21 -8.64 -4.26 0.75
C LYS A 21 -8.79 -2.95 1.52
N SER A 22 -9.60 -3.00 2.56
CA SER A 22 -9.85 -1.83 3.38
C SER A 22 -8.56 -1.19 3.87
N LYS A 23 -8.41 0.11 3.64
CA LYS A 23 -7.28 0.91 4.10
C LYS A 23 -5.97 0.72 3.33
N SER A 24 -5.89 -0.24 2.39
CA SER A 24 -4.64 -0.47 1.64
C SER A 24 -4.18 0.77 0.88
N MET A 25 -5.08 1.36 0.09
CA MET A 25 -4.74 2.56 -0.68
C MET A 25 -4.40 3.73 0.22
N HIS A 26 -5.11 3.85 1.33
CA HIS A 26 -4.87 4.93 2.28
C HIS A 26 -3.48 4.82 2.89
N ILE A 27 -3.06 3.61 3.23
CA ILE A 27 -1.71 3.39 3.75
C ILE A 27 -0.67 3.81 2.73
N LEU A 28 -0.83 3.38 1.48
CA LEU A 28 0.11 3.74 0.43
C LEU A 28 0.17 5.25 0.23
N LEU A 29 -0.97 5.91 0.26
CA LEU A 29 -1.03 7.36 0.11
C LEU A 29 -0.31 8.09 1.23
N VAL A 30 -0.51 7.65 2.47
CA VAL A 30 0.14 8.27 3.62
C VAL A 30 1.65 8.10 3.54
N LEU A 31 2.11 6.89 3.21
CA LEU A 31 3.54 6.63 3.07
C LEU A 31 4.16 7.49 1.98
N ASP A 32 3.43 7.68 0.89
CA ASP A 32 3.89 8.54 -0.20
C ASP A 32 4.03 10.00 0.25
N ARG A 33 3.01 10.51 0.92
CA ARG A 33 2.99 11.91 1.31
C ARG A 33 4.06 12.26 2.34
N LYS A 34 4.33 11.34 3.25
CA LYS A 34 5.32 11.59 4.30
C LYS A 34 6.74 11.54 3.78
N ARG A 35 6.99 10.77 2.74
CA ARG A 35 8.30 10.67 2.08
C ARG A 35 9.43 10.31 3.03
N ARG A 36 9.11 9.59 4.08
CA ARG A 36 10.07 9.08 5.05
C ARG A 36 9.51 7.83 5.69
N PRO A 37 10.36 6.97 6.26
CA PRO A 37 9.83 5.82 6.98
C PRO A 37 8.95 6.27 8.15
N ILE A 38 7.86 5.54 8.37
CA ILE A 38 6.86 5.88 9.38
C ILE A 38 6.68 4.71 10.31
N ARG A 39 6.63 4.98 11.61
CA ARG A 39 6.38 3.96 12.62
C ARG A 39 4.93 3.49 12.57
N PHE A 40 4.73 2.26 13.05
CA PHE A 40 3.39 1.69 13.09
C PHE A 40 2.38 2.58 13.82
N SER A 41 2.78 3.11 14.98
CA SER A 41 1.86 3.92 15.78
C SER A 41 1.46 5.20 15.08
N GLU A 42 2.39 5.83 14.37
CA GLU A 42 2.08 7.03 13.60
C GLU A 42 1.17 6.71 12.43
N LEU A 43 1.47 5.62 11.73
CA LEU A 43 0.67 5.20 10.59
C LEU A 43 -0.76 4.87 11.01
N LYS A 44 -0.91 4.19 12.14
CA LYS A 44 -2.22 3.86 12.67
C LYS A 44 -3.05 5.12 12.92
N LYS A 45 -2.43 6.15 13.47
CA LYS A 45 -3.12 7.41 13.71
C LYS A 45 -3.54 8.09 12.41
N LEU A 46 -2.61 8.15 11.46
CA LEU A 46 -2.86 8.87 10.22
C LEU A 46 -3.93 8.18 9.37
N VAL A 47 -3.96 6.86 9.39
CA VAL A 47 -4.94 6.10 8.60
C VAL A 47 -6.25 5.93 9.36
N GLU A 48 -6.25 6.18 10.67
CA GLU A 48 -7.45 6.10 11.53
C GLU A 48 -8.10 4.73 11.44
N SER A 49 -7.33 3.72 11.80
CA SER A 49 -7.80 2.34 11.74
C SER A 49 -7.29 1.55 12.94
N SER A 50 -7.86 0.38 13.15
CA SER A 50 -7.46 -0.48 14.25
C SER A 50 -6.08 -1.07 14.01
N SER A 51 -5.40 -1.44 15.11
CA SER A 51 -4.10 -2.09 15.01
C SER A 51 -4.16 -3.36 14.18
N THR A 52 -5.22 -4.14 14.35
CA THR A 52 -5.39 -5.39 13.63
C THR A 52 -5.47 -5.15 12.13
N THR A 53 -6.25 -4.17 11.71
CA THR A 53 -6.40 -3.87 10.29
C THR A 53 -5.08 -3.36 9.71
N ILE A 54 -4.44 -2.40 10.38
CA ILE A 54 -3.18 -1.84 9.90
C ILE A 54 -2.12 -2.93 9.78
N SER A 55 -1.99 -3.77 10.81
CA SER A 55 -1.01 -4.83 10.81
C SER A 55 -1.23 -5.80 9.64
N ARG A 56 -2.48 -6.16 9.42
CA ARG A 56 -2.82 -7.07 8.33
C ARG A 56 -2.52 -6.46 6.96
N ARG A 57 -2.93 -5.21 6.77
CA ARG A 57 -2.69 -4.53 5.48
C ARG A 57 -1.20 -4.37 5.21
N LEU A 58 -0.43 -3.96 6.22
CA LEU A 58 1.00 -3.80 6.04
C LEU A 58 1.67 -5.11 5.66
N LYS A 59 1.27 -6.21 6.30
CA LYS A 59 1.83 -7.51 5.97
C LYS A 59 1.51 -7.91 4.53
N GLU A 60 0.28 -7.69 4.11
CA GLU A 60 -0.13 -7.99 2.73
C GLU A 60 0.64 -7.14 1.73
N LEU A 61 0.74 -5.84 1.99
CA LEU A 61 1.46 -4.94 1.10
C LEU A 61 2.95 -5.28 1.04
N GLU A 62 3.53 -5.67 2.17
CA GLU A 62 4.91 -6.09 2.22
C GLU A 62 5.12 -7.37 1.42
N THR A 63 4.22 -8.33 1.57
CA THR A 63 4.29 -9.59 0.84
C THR A 63 4.24 -9.38 -0.67
N HIS A 64 3.47 -8.38 -1.10
CA HIS A 64 3.37 -8.07 -2.53
C HIS A 64 4.41 -7.07 -3.01
N GLY A 65 5.38 -6.75 -2.16
CA GLY A 65 6.51 -5.94 -2.57
C GLY A 65 6.22 -4.46 -2.71
N LEU A 66 5.15 -3.96 -2.12
CA LEU A 66 4.79 -2.54 -2.23
C LEU A 66 5.25 -1.73 -1.02
N VAL A 67 5.44 -2.38 0.11
CA VAL A 67 5.89 -1.72 1.33
C VAL A 67 7.14 -2.42 1.83
N GLN A 68 8.09 -1.64 2.31
CA GLN A 68 9.30 -2.14 2.95
C GLN A 68 9.24 -1.89 4.43
N ARG A 69 9.74 -2.84 5.20
CA ARG A 69 9.86 -2.71 6.64
C ARG A 69 11.33 -2.72 7.01
N SER A 70 11.72 -1.78 7.86
CA SER A 70 13.09 -1.71 8.33
C SER A 70 13.09 -1.41 9.82
N GLN A 71 14.20 -1.74 10.48
CA GLN A 71 14.34 -1.40 11.90
C GLN A 71 14.60 0.09 12.04
N SER A 72 14.01 0.67 13.09
CA SER A 72 14.25 2.07 13.41
C SER A 72 15.68 2.25 13.85
N ARG A 73 16.28 3.40 13.49
CA ARG A 73 17.62 3.75 13.95
C ARG A 73 17.62 4.08 15.43
N VAL A 74 16.48 4.47 15.96
CA VAL A 74 16.36 4.88 17.35
C VAL A 74 16.21 3.68 18.26
N SER A 75 15.48 2.65 17.83
CA SER A 75 15.23 1.46 18.64
C SER A 75 15.17 0.23 17.76
N LYS A 76 15.93 -0.78 18.14
CA LYS A 76 15.99 -2.03 17.37
C LYS A 76 14.69 -2.84 17.49
N SER A 77 13.87 -2.57 18.49
CA SER A 77 12.60 -3.27 18.67
C SER A 77 11.45 -2.60 17.90
N THR A 78 11.72 -1.46 17.27
CA THR A 78 10.70 -0.71 16.55
C THR A 78 10.95 -0.80 15.06
N TYR A 79 9.86 -1.00 14.30
CA TYR A 79 9.94 -1.05 12.84
C TYR A 79 9.34 0.19 12.22
N GLU A 80 9.86 0.54 11.06
CA GLU A 80 9.37 1.64 10.26
C GLU A 80 9.00 1.13 8.87
N TYR A 81 8.04 1.77 8.25
CA TYR A 81 7.50 1.35 6.97
C TYR A 81 7.63 2.45 5.95
N SER A 82 7.94 2.07 4.72
CA SER A 82 8.06 3.00 3.61
C SER A 82 7.68 2.31 2.32
N LEU A 83 7.48 3.11 1.27
CA LEU A 83 7.16 2.55 -0.04
C LEU A 83 8.40 1.89 -0.64
N SER A 84 8.20 0.78 -1.33
CA SER A 84 9.25 0.14 -2.11
C SER A 84 9.47 0.90 -3.43
N GLU A 85 10.53 0.53 -4.16
CA GLU A 85 10.74 1.08 -5.50
C GLU A 85 9.60 0.73 -6.43
N ASP A 86 9.08 -0.49 -6.30
CA ASP A 86 7.95 -0.91 -7.12
C ASP A 86 6.72 -0.05 -6.85
N ALA A 87 6.49 0.27 -5.58
CA ALA A 87 5.37 1.14 -5.23
C ALA A 87 5.58 2.55 -5.77
N GLU A 88 6.83 3.04 -5.77
CA GLU A 88 7.12 4.34 -6.36
C GLU A 88 6.77 4.39 -7.83
N SER A 89 7.07 3.34 -8.57
CA SER A 89 6.74 3.30 -9.99
C SER A 89 5.24 3.16 -10.25
N LEU A 90 4.49 2.69 -9.24
CA LEU A 90 3.04 2.55 -9.33
C LEU A 90 2.32 3.88 -9.09
N LYS A 91 2.96 4.83 -8.43
CA LYS A 91 2.33 6.10 -8.05
C LYS A 91 1.67 6.86 -9.19
N PRO A 92 2.33 7.06 -10.35
CA PRO A 92 1.66 7.79 -11.43
C PRO A 92 0.38 7.11 -11.89
N ILE A 93 0.35 5.79 -11.85
CA ILE A 93 -0.83 5.04 -12.27
C ILE A 93 -1.96 5.27 -11.27
N LEU A 94 -1.66 5.21 -9.97
CA LEU A 94 -2.65 5.46 -8.94
C LEU A 94 -3.14 6.90 -8.98
N GLN A 95 -2.24 7.85 -9.24
CA GLN A 95 -2.63 9.25 -9.34
C GLN A 95 -3.61 9.45 -10.51
N SER A 96 -3.34 8.82 -11.64
CA SER A 96 -4.25 8.88 -12.77
C SER A 96 -5.61 8.31 -12.43
N LEU A 97 -5.63 7.22 -11.67
CA LEU A 97 -6.88 6.60 -11.25
C LEU A 97 -7.69 7.54 -10.34
N TYR A 98 -7.01 8.17 -9.38
CA TYR A 98 -7.67 9.15 -8.51
C TYR A 98 -8.24 10.31 -9.30
N ASP A 99 -7.45 10.83 -10.23
CA ASP A 99 -7.89 11.97 -11.05
C ASP A 99 -9.09 11.60 -11.89
N TRP A 100 -9.05 10.43 -12.49
CA TRP A 100 -10.14 9.94 -13.33
C TRP A 100 -11.44 9.83 -12.52
N ALA A 101 -11.35 9.23 -11.33
CA ALA A 101 -12.50 9.04 -10.46
C ALA A 101 -13.05 10.39 -9.98
N ASN A 102 -12.15 11.31 -9.63
CA ASN A 102 -12.53 12.64 -9.16
C ASN A 102 -13.32 13.39 -10.21
N GLU A 103 -12.88 13.34 -11.46
CA GLU A 103 -13.57 14.02 -12.55
C GLU A 103 -14.98 13.50 -12.75
N ARG A 104 -15.22 12.25 -12.38
CA ARG A 104 -16.53 11.63 -12.54
C ARG A 104 -17.33 11.54 -11.24
N ARG A 105 -16.78 12.08 -10.17
CA ARG A 105 -17.44 12.18 -8.86
C ARG A 105 -17.85 10.84 -8.29
N TYR A 106 -16.94 9.91 -8.38
CA TYR A 106 -17.15 8.64 -7.69
C TYR A 106 -17.14 8.82 -6.18
#